data_6e19bff7d1d3321c3fc74cd6653c6b4a
#
_entry.id   6e19bff7d1d3321c3fc74cd6653c6b4a
#
_cell.length_a   1.000
_cell.length_b   1.000
_cell.length_c   1.000
_cell.angle_alpha   90.00
_cell.angle_beta   90.00
_cell.angle_gamma   90.00
#
_symmetry.space_group_name_H-M   'P 1'
#
loop_
_entity.id
_entity.type
_entity.pdbx_description
1 polymer ?
#
loop_
_entity_poly.entity_id
_entity_poly.type
_entity_poly.pdbx_seq_one_letter_code
_entity_poly.pdbx_strand_id
1 'polypeptide(L)'
;MKKSCLIAFGMCLVAVCQAFGQTNKEYYEQFFEGSQKKDSTVIKDVISRWEKDFPNSCELLIARFNYYILKGMDEMLVTTVTPPRGNQQCLALKDSLGNECGYLYSKVFFKEDYYAKAEKCVKQGIETFPNRIDLREGLIYMYIMNEDYTKAVDELSSMVRYSPEINDEWCGLYDEPYDKKVYFGDLQDYFAEILDADDEDLSNSKAYTSVLVEVYNDNAIFHADAAYLLLAENKIDEAIDEYKLASKYDPTDYLIYQNLGYLSERKGDIDSAIEYYSKSRKYSTDEEYKAGITEAINALKKKK
;
A
#
# COMPACT_ATOMS: atom_id res chain seq x y z
N MET A 1 10.70 -8.22 6.89
CA MET A 1 11.23 -9.46 6.28
C MET A 1 10.20 -9.97 5.26
N LYS A 2 10.27 -9.48 4.01
CA LYS A 2 9.38 -9.97 2.94
C LYS A 2 9.77 -11.40 2.58
N LYS A 3 8.88 -12.35 2.84
CA LYS A 3 9.04 -13.74 2.40
C LYS A 3 8.60 -13.82 0.94
N SER A 4 9.58 -14.03 0.05
CA SER A 4 9.33 -14.46 -1.31
C SER A 4 8.63 -15.82 -1.29
N CYS A 5 7.36 -15.89 -1.64
CA CYS A 5 6.69 -17.14 -1.92
C CYS A 5 7.03 -17.57 -3.35
N LEU A 6 8.11 -18.35 -3.50
CA LEU A 6 8.33 -19.18 -4.67
C LEU A 6 7.47 -20.45 -4.51
N ILE A 7 6.41 -20.55 -5.28
CA ILE A 7 5.71 -21.81 -5.44
C ILE A 7 6.36 -22.54 -6.61
N ALA A 8 7.16 -23.57 -6.27
CA ALA A 8 7.65 -24.52 -7.21
C ALA A 8 6.54 -25.52 -7.55
N PHE A 9 6.08 -25.55 -8.80
CA PHE A 9 5.27 -26.66 -9.31
C PHE A 9 6.13 -27.52 -10.25
N GLY A 10 6.17 -28.81 -9.90
CA GLY A 10 7.01 -29.81 -10.52
C GLY A 10 6.62 -30.10 -11.97
N MET A 11 7.66 -30.37 -12.76
CA MET A 11 7.58 -30.94 -14.10
C MET A 11 7.00 -32.36 -14.06
N CYS A 12 6.03 -32.60 -14.93
CA CYS A 12 5.93 -33.79 -15.77
C CYS A 12 4.76 -33.63 -16.74
N LEU A 13 5.05 -33.41 -18.00
CA LEU A 13 4.45 -34.16 -19.13
C LEU A 13 4.89 -33.53 -20.44
N VAL A 14 5.87 -34.19 -21.03
CA VAL A 14 6.31 -33.95 -22.39
C VAL A 14 5.47 -34.79 -23.32
N ALA A 15 5.14 -34.18 -24.46
CA ALA A 15 4.71 -34.78 -25.72
C ALA A 15 3.26 -35.29 -25.78
N VAL A 16 2.36 -34.40 -26.20
CA VAL A 16 1.46 -34.53 -27.38
C VAL A 16 0.75 -33.17 -27.54
N CYS A 17 1.27 -32.22 -28.30
CA CYS A 17 0.54 -31.08 -28.82
C CYS A 17 1.28 -30.44 -30.00
N GLN A 18 1.26 -31.12 -31.12
CA GLN A 18 1.41 -30.45 -32.39
C GLN A 18 0.01 -30.27 -32.98
N ALA A 19 -0.62 -29.14 -32.68
CA ALA A 19 -1.74 -28.55 -33.41
C ALA A 19 -2.55 -27.46 -32.68
N PHE A 20 -2.20 -27.06 -31.44
CA PHE A 20 -2.81 -25.92 -30.80
C PHE A 20 -1.80 -24.80 -30.66
N GLY A 21 -2.14 -23.58 -31.12
CA GLY A 21 -1.34 -22.39 -30.90
C GLY A 21 -1.08 -22.16 -29.40
N GLN A 22 -0.03 -21.41 -29.07
CA GLN A 22 0.27 -21.06 -27.66
C GLN A 22 -0.93 -20.38 -27.03
N THR A 23 -1.19 -20.71 -25.77
CA THR A 23 -2.23 -20.05 -24.96
C THR A 23 -1.74 -18.72 -24.40
N ASN A 24 -2.65 -17.87 -24.00
CA ASN A 24 -2.34 -16.61 -23.32
C ASN A 24 -1.44 -16.83 -22.07
N LYS A 25 -1.71 -17.90 -21.32
CA LYS A 25 -0.95 -18.31 -20.14
C LYS A 25 0.47 -18.72 -20.47
N GLU A 26 0.68 -19.52 -21.53
CA GLU A 26 2.02 -19.95 -21.95
C GLU A 26 2.87 -18.77 -22.41
N TYR A 27 2.28 -17.76 -23.06
CA TYR A 27 2.98 -16.52 -23.39
C TYR A 27 3.43 -15.77 -22.14
N TYR A 28 2.56 -15.65 -21.14
CA TYR A 28 2.89 -14.97 -19.88
C TYR A 28 4.02 -15.71 -19.14
N GLU A 29 3.99 -17.03 -19.09
CA GLU A 29 5.06 -17.86 -18.47
C GLU A 29 6.41 -17.63 -19.17
N GLN A 30 6.44 -17.62 -20.52
CA GLN A 30 7.66 -17.32 -21.28
C GLN A 30 8.17 -15.90 -21.05
N PHE A 31 7.26 -14.94 -21.00
CA PHE A 31 7.59 -13.56 -20.66
C PHE A 31 8.21 -13.46 -19.25
N PHE A 32 7.59 -14.12 -18.28
CA PHE A 32 8.07 -14.14 -16.90
C PHE A 32 9.48 -14.76 -16.79
N GLU A 33 9.70 -15.90 -17.44
CA GLU A 33 11.05 -16.52 -17.50
C GLU A 33 12.09 -15.59 -18.14
N GLY A 34 11.76 -14.96 -19.25
CA GLY A 34 12.63 -13.98 -19.91
C GLY A 34 12.96 -12.79 -19.00
N SER A 35 11.98 -12.32 -18.23
CA SER A 35 12.12 -11.22 -17.28
C SER A 35 13.03 -11.59 -16.11
N GLN A 36 12.90 -12.79 -15.55
CA GLN A 36 13.80 -13.30 -14.51
C GLN A 36 15.25 -13.38 -14.98
N LYS A 37 15.47 -13.75 -16.24
CA LYS A 37 16.80 -13.82 -16.85
C LYS A 37 17.30 -12.46 -17.35
N LYS A 38 16.48 -11.42 -17.27
CA LYS A 38 16.72 -10.08 -17.84
C LYS A 38 17.06 -10.13 -19.35
N ASP A 39 16.53 -11.12 -20.07
CA ASP A 39 16.81 -11.30 -21.51
C ASP A 39 15.82 -10.48 -22.35
N SER A 40 16.22 -9.27 -22.64
CA SER A 40 15.43 -8.35 -23.45
C SER A 40 15.07 -8.84 -24.84
N THR A 41 15.88 -9.73 -25.43
CA THR A 41 15.63 -10.25 -26.78
C THR A 41 14.50 -11.26 -26.73
N VAL A 42 14.55 -12.19 -25.76
CA VAL A 42 13.48 -13.17 -25.53
C VAL A 42 12.17 -12.45 -25.19
N ILE A 43 12.21 -11.48 -24.27
CA ILE A 43 11.00 -10.71 -23.88
C ILE A 43 10.35 -10.05 -25.10
N LYS A 44 11.13 -9.37 -25.95
CA LYS A 44 10.61 -8.72 -27.16
C LYS A 44 9.99 -9.70 -28.15
N ASP A 45 10.64 -10.83 -28.39
CA ASP A 45 10.14 -11.87 -29.28
C ASP A 45 8.81 -12.45 -28.76
N VAL A 46 8.75 -12.77 -27.48
CA VAL A 46 7.53 -13.26 -26.82
C VAL A 46 6.39 -12.26 -26.96
N ILE A 47 6.60 -11.00 -26.61
CA ILE A 47 5.58 -9.93 -26.73
C ILE A 47 5.13 -9.81 -28.20
N SER A 48 6.05 -9.84 -29.15
CA SER A 48 5.71 -9.68 -30.57
C SER A 48 4.86 -10.84 -31.14
N ARG A 49 5.11 -12.08 -30.69
CA ARG A 49 4.28 -13.24 -31.04
C ARG A 49 2.93 -13.18 -30.34
N TRP A 50 2.92 -12.89 -29.06
CA TRP A 50 1.72 -12.76 -28.23
C TRP A 50 0.75 -11.70 -28.79
N GLU A 51 1.28 -10.56 -29.24
CA GLU A 51 0.50 -9.49 -29.85
C GLU A 51 -0.23 -9.90 -31.14
N LYS A 52 0.33 -10.83 -31.89
CA LYS A 52 -0.32 -11.38 -33.10
C LYS A 52 -1.44 -12.35 -32.77
N ASP A 53 -1.23 -13.18 -31.72
CA ASP A 53 -2.16 -14.24 -31.36
C ASP A 53 -3.28 -13.75 -30.44
N PHE A 54 -2.97 -12.82 -29.51
CA PHE A 54 -3.91 -12.29 -28.51
C PHE A 54 -3.78 -10.76 -28.34
N PRO A 55 -4.06 -9.95 -29.35
CA PRO A 55 -3.80 -8.50 -29.36
C PRO A 55 -4.53 -7.72 -28.28
N ASN A 56 -5.63 -8.25 -27.75
CA ASN A 56 -6.50 -7.59 -26.78
C ASN A 56 -6.45 -8.28 -25.40
N SER A 57 -5.44 -9.06 -25.08
CA SER A 57 -5.36 -9.72 -23.77
C SER A 57 -4.86 -8.75 -22.71
N CYS A 58 -5.46 -8.84 -21.52
CA CYS A 58 -5.03 -8.08 -20.36
C CYS A 58 -3.59 -8.43 -19.97
N GLU A 59 -3.25 -9.71 -19.97
CA GLU A 59 -1.91 -10.21 -19.64
C GLU A 59 -0.82 -9.70 -20.59
N LEU A 60 -1.15 -9.48 -21.89
CA LEU A 60 -0.24 -8.82 -22.83
C LEU A 60 0.02 -7.37 -22.43
N LEU A 61 -1.00 -6.64 -21.99
CA LEU A 61 -0.84 -5.25 -21.50
C LEU A 61 0.03 -5.21 -20.23
N ILE A 62 -0.19 -6.14 -19.29
CA ILE A 62 0.64 -6.28 -18.09
C ILE A 62 2.09 -6.61 -18.49
N ALA A 63 2.31 -7.53 -19.42
CA ALA A 63 3.65 -7.89 -19.89
C ALA A 63 4.36 -6.70 -20.55
N ARG A 64 3.65 -5.90 -21.35
CA ARG A 64 4.20 -4.67 -21.95
C ARG A 64 4.54 -3.61 -20.90
N PHE A 65 3.65 -3.39 -19.95
CA PHE A 65 3.88 -2.51 -18.83
C PHE A 65 5.16 -2.91 -18.08
N ASN A 66 5.23 -4.17 -17.64
CA ASN A 66 6.40 -4.71 -16.93
C ASN A 66 7.68 -4.63 -17.76
N TYR A 67 7.59 -4.86 -19.08
CA TYR A 67 8.73 -4.68 -19.97
C TYR A 67 9.24 -3.22 -19.98
N TYR A 68 8.35 -2.24 -20.03
CA TYR A 68 8.74 -0.83 -19.98
C TYR A 68 9.34 -0.45 -18.62
N ILE A 69 8.80 -0.97 -17.51
CA ILE A 69 9.37 -0.82 -16.17
C ILE A 69 10.80 -1.38 -16.15
N LEU A 70 11.00 -2.64 -16.56
CA LEU A 70 12.33 -3.29 -16.58
C LEU A 70 13.35 -2.53 -17.45
N LYS A 71 12.91 -1.86 -18.50
CA LYS A 71 13.77 -1.09 -19.40
C LYS A 71 14.03 0.34 -18.93
N GLY A 72 13.06 0.89 -18.26
CA GLY A 72 13.11 2.28 -17.78
C GLY A 72 13.75 2.43 -16.42
N MET A 73 13.52 1.47 -15.54
CA MET A 73 14.03 1.51 -14.17
C MET A 73 15.55 1.35 -14.15
N ASP A 74 16.20 2.23 -13.40
CA ASP A 74 17.64 2.22 -13.15
C ASP A 74 17.89 2.68 -11.70
N GLU A 75 19.09 2.51 -11.21
CA GLU A 75 19.46 2.89 -9.85
C GLU A 75 20.66 3.84 -9.88
N MET A 76 20.64 4.82 -8.99
CA MET A 76 21.75 5.71 -8.77
C MET A 76 22.07 5.87 -7.29
N LEU A 77 23.34 6.03 -6.97
CA LEU A 77 23.76 6.39 -5.62
C LEU A 77 23.56 7.89 -5.43
N VAL A 78 22.84 8.24 -4.39
CA VAL A 78 22.57 9.63 -4.01
C VAL A 78 23.03 9.89 -2.58
N THR A 79 23.35 11.14 -2.28
CA THR A 79 23.68 11.58 -0.92
C THR A 79 22.65 12.57 -0.42
N THR A 80 22.32 12.50 0.87
CA THR A 80 21.45 13.43 1.57
C THR A 80 22.04 13.81 2.91
N VAL A 81 21.62 14.93 3.47
CA VAL A 81 22.02 15.37 4.82
C VAL A 81 21.10 14.78 5.91
N THR A 82 19.90 14.35 5.54
CA THR A 82 18.95 13.65 6.43
C THR A 82 18.89 12.17 6.07
N PRO A 83 18.59 11.27 7.01
CA PRO A 83 18.36 9.87 6.69
C PRO A 83 17.26 9.72 5.64
N PRO A 84 17.37 8.77 4.69
CA PRO A 84 16.27 8.45 3.79
C PRO A 84 15.07 7.95 4.60
N ARG A 85 13.85 8.20 4.08
CA ARG A 85 12.61 7.81 4.75
C ARG A 85 12.41 6.30 4.71
N GLY A 86 11.59 5.80 5.61
CA GLY A 86 11.24 4.39 5.72
C GLY A 86 12.41 3.48 6.09
N ASN A 87 12.30 2.21 5.68
CA ASN A 87 13.31 1.19 5.93
C ASN A 87 14.40 1.14 4.83
N GLN A 88 14.64 2.23 4.11
CA GLN A 88 15.63 2.28 3.04
C GLN A 88 17.04 2.12 3.61
N GLN A 89 17.78 1.12 3.09
CA GLN A 89 19.16 0.90 3.52
C GLN A 89 20.05 2.07 3.08
N CYS A 90 20.77 2.64 4.03
CA CYS A 90 21.71 3.72 3.78
C CYS A 90 23.02 3.51 4.53
N LEU A 91 24.07 4.13 4.01
CA LEU A 91 25.39 4.22 4.66
C LEU A 91 25.55 5.62 5.26
N ALA A 92 25.69 5.71 6.58
CA ALA A 92 25.99 6.98 7.24
C ALA A 92 27.42 7.44 6.88
N LEU A 93 27.52 8.66 6.37
CA LEU A 93 28.78 9.33 6.06
C LEU A 93 29.24 10.10 7.30
N LYS A 94 30.53 10.00 7.62
CA LYS A 94 31.13 10.67 8.79
C LYS A 94 32.23 11.64 8.37
N ASP A 95 32.31 12.74 9.10
CA ASP A 95 33.40 13.71 8.97
C ASP A 95 34.72 13.18 9.59
N SER A 96 35.76 13.97 9.49
CA SER A 96 37.10 13.64 10.07
C SER A 96 37.10 13.50 11.61
N LEU A 97 36.06 14.00 12.28
CA LEU A 97 35.88 13.93 13.72
C LEU A 97 34.98 12.77 14.15
N GLY A 98 34.42 12.02 13.16
CA GLY A 98 33.52 10.90 13.40
C GLY A 98 32.04 11.27 13.53
N ASN A 99 31.66 12.53 13.35
CA ASN A 99 30.25 12.96 13.37
C ASN A 99 29.56 12.60 12.06
N GLU A 100 28.30 12.21 12.14
CA GLU A 100 27.49 11.97 10.95
C GLU A 100 27.23 13.29 10.22
N CYS A 101 27.56 13.32 8.92
CA CYS A 101 27.45 14.51 8.07
C CYS A 101 26.58 14.27 6.82
N GLY A 102 26.04 13.08 6.65
CA GLY A 102 25.15 12.72 5.55
C GLY A 102 24.94 11.22 5.43
N TYR A 103 24.19 10.84 4.42
CA TYR A 103 23.84 9.46 4.13
C TYR A 103 23.98 9.19 2.63
N LEU A 104 24.44 7.98 2.30
CA LEU A 104 24.54 7.46 0.93
C LEU A 104 23.56 6.30 0.79
N TYR A 105 22.70 6.33 -0.21
CA TYR A 105 21.75 5.26 -0.49
C TYR A 105 21.50 5.10 -1.99
N SER A 106 20.92 3.95 -2.39
CA SER A 106 20.49 3.72 -3.76
C SER A 106 19.09 4.27 -3.96
N LYS A 107 18.92 5.14 -4.95
CA LYS A 107 17.62 5.67 -5.37
C LYS A 107 17.25 5.10 -6.73
N VAL A 108 16.03 4.57 -6.84
CA VAL A 108 15.45 4.16 -8.11
C VAL A 108 15.00 5.41 -8.87
N PHE A 109 15.19 5.40 -10.17
CA PHE A 109 14.65 6.40 -11.07
C PHE A 109 14.21 5.75 -12.39
N PHE A 110 13.33 6.42 -13.12
CA PHE A 110 12.86 5.94 -14.41
C PHE A 110 13.35 6.85 -15.55
N LYS A 111 13.77 6.22 -16.64
CA LYS A 111 14.01 6.93 -17.91
C LYS A 111 12.66 7.41 -18.44
N GLU A 112 12.56 8.71 -18.68
CA GLU A 112 11.30 9.40 -19.02
C GLU A 112 10.50 8.73 -20.16
N ASP A 113 11.19 8.36 -21.24
CA ASP A 113 10.57 7.67 -22.39
C ASP A 113 9.89 6.34 -22.04
N TYR A 114 10.50 5.56 -21.16
CA TYR A 114 9.96 4.27 -20.74
C TYR A 114 8.86 4.43 -19.70
N TYR A 115 9.03 5.39 -18.79
CA TYR A 115 8.01 5.76 -17.81
C TYR A 115 6.71 6.16 -18.51
N ALA A 116 6.78 7.07 -19.48
CA ALA A 116 5.61 7.51 -20.24
C ALA A 116 4.95 6.36 -21.03
N LYS A 117 5.74 5.43 -21.58
CA LYS A 117 5.22 4.24 -22.27
C LYS A 117 4.54 3.28 -21.31
N ALA A 118 5.12 3.05 -20.12
CA ALA A 118 4.55 2.20 -19.09
C ALA A 118 3.21 2.79 -18.61
N GLU A 119 3.20 4.07 -18.25
CA GLU A 119 2.02 4.79 -17.79
C GLU A 119 0.88 4.71 -18.82
N LYS A 120 1.18 5.04 -20.09
CA LYS A 120 0.19 4.95 -21.16
C LYS A 120 -0.37 3.54 -21.34
N CYS A 121 0.49 2.54 -21.30
CA CYS A 121 0.11 1.14 -21.49
C CYS A 121 -0.82 0.65 -20.37
N VAL A 122 -0.47 0.91 -19.11
CA VAL A 122 -1.27 0.46 -17.98
C VAL A 122 -2.59 1.23 -17.88
N LYS A 123 -2.61 2.53 -18.16
CA LYS A 123 -3.86 3.32 -18.21
C LYS A 123 -4.82 2.81 -19.29
N GLN A 124 -4.31 2.45 -20.47
CA GLN A 124 -5.13 1.79 -21.49
C GLN A 124 -5.68 0.45 -20.99
N GLY A 125 -4.90 -0.30 -20.22
CA GLY A 125 -5.33 -1.54 -19.57
C GLY A 125 -6.47 -1.31 -18.59
N ILE A 126 -6.36 -0.30 -17.72
CA ILE A 126 -7.39 0.07 -16.73
C ILE A 126 -8.68 0.51 -17.42
N GLU A 127 -8.60 1.28 -18.51
CA GLU A 127 -9.78 1.68 -19.29
C GLU A 127 -10.49 0.47 -19.92
N THR A 128 -9.73 -0.54 -20.37
CA THR A 128 -10.27 -1.72 -21.08
C THR A 128 -10.75 -2.80 -20.09
N PHE A 129 -10.07 -2.95 -18.96
CA PHE A 129 -10.30 -3.97 -17.93
C PHE A 129 -10.38 -3.33 -16.54
N PRO A 130 -11.44 -2.53 -16.28
CA PRO A 130 -11.48 -1.65 -15.11
C PRO A 130 -11.54 -2.39 -13.75
N ASN A 131 -11.96 -3.65 -13.74
CA ASN A 131 -12.01 -4.50 -12.54
C ASN A 131 -10.72 -5.31 -12.29
N ARG A 132 -9.68 -5.14 -13.13
CA ARG A 132 -8.38 -5.77 -12.95
C ARG A 132 -7.54 -4.95 -11.97
N ILE A 133 -7.48 -5.41 -10.72
CA ILE A 133 -6.76 -4.73 -9.64
C ILE A 133 -5.25 -4.67 -9.89
N ASP A 134 -4.68 -5.74 -10.46
CA ASP A 134 -3.25 -5.84 -10.76
C ASP A 134 -2.73 -4.75 -11.71
N LEU A 135 -3.57 -4.24 -12.62
CA LEU A 135 -3.24 -3.07 -13.45
C LEU A 135 -3.16 -1.78 -12.62
N ARG A 136 -4.13 -1.57 -11.72
CA ARG A 136 -4.17 -0.39 -10.85
C ARG A 136 -3.04 -0.40 -9.84
N GLU A 137 -2.81 -1.54 -9.19
CA GLU A 137 -1.68 -1.72 -8.26
C GLU A 137 -0.33 -1.52 -8.97
N GLY A 138 -0.20 -2.03 -10.20
CA GLY A 138 1.00 -1.80 -11.01
C GLY A 138 1.26 -0.32 -11.27
N LEU A 139 0.22 0.46 -11.58
CA LEU A 139 0.32 1.91 -11.80
C LEU A 139 0.65 2.65 -10.50
N ILE A 140 -0.03 2.33 -9.40
CA ILE A 140 0.21 2.91 -8.08
C ILE A 140 1.66 2.64 -7.65
N TYR A 141 2.11 1.38 -7.76
CA TYR A 141 3.48 1.01 -7.43
C TYR A 141 4.51 1.78 -8.27
N MET A 142 4.27 1.96 -9.57
CA MET A 142 5.15 2.75 -10.44
C MET A 142 5.23 4.22 -9.98
N TYR A 143 4.11 4.81 -9.57
CA TYR A 143 4.08 6.18 -9.06
C TYR A 143 4.84 6.30 -7.74
N ILE A 144 4.61 5.38 -6.79
CA ILE A 144 5.32 5.33 -5.50
C ILE A 144 6.84 5.17 -5.71
N MET A 145 7.25 4.24 -6.58
CA MET A 145 8.66 4.03 -6.91
C MET A 145 9.34 5.27 -7.52
N ASN A 146 8.57 6.11 -8.21
CA ASN A 146 9.04 7.39 -8.76
C ASN A 146 8.86 8.56 -7.77
N GLU A 147 8.44 8.31 -6.53
CA GLU A 147 8.13 9.32 -5.51
C GLU A 147 7.02 10.30 -5.94
N ASP A 148 6.14 9.88 -6.84
CA ASP A 148 5.02 10.68 -7.37
C ASP A 148 3.74 10.38 -6.57
N TYR A 149 3.81 10.64 -5.26
CA TYR A 149 2.77 10.25 -4.29
C TYR A 149 1.41 10.87 -4.58
N THR A 150 1.39 12.09 -5.12
CA THR A 150 0.13 12.72 -5.52
C THR A 150 -0.59 11.92 -6.59
N LYS A 151 0.12 11.45 -7.63
CA LYS A 151 -0.48 10.59 -8.65
C LYS A 151 -0.86 9.21 -8.11
N ALA A 152 -0.07 8.67 -7.17
CA ALA A 152 -0.43 7.42 -6.50
C ALA A 152 -1.75 7.56 -5.74
N VAL A 153 -1.93 8.65 -5.00
CA VAL A 153 -3.18 8.96 -4.28
C VAL A 153 -4.35 9.20 -5.21
N ASP A 154 -4.14 9.86 -6.36
CA ASP A 154 -5.18 10.05 -7.38
C ASP A 154 -5.68 8.70 -7.92
N GLU A 155 -4.77 7.77 -8.25
CA GLU A 155 -5.17 6.44 -8.73
C GLU A 155 -5.78 5.58 -7.62
N LEU A 156 -5.23 5.60 -6.40
CA LEU A 156 -5.83 4.96 -5.22
C LEU A 156 -7.26 5.47 -4.98
N SER A 157 -7.45 6.77 -5.04
CA SER A 157 -8.77 7.40 -4.88
C SER A 157 -9.75 6.96 -5.98
N SER A 158 -9.27 6.85 -7.22
CA SER A 158 -10.05 6.34 -8.34
C SER A 158 -10.44 4.87 -8.14
N MET A 159 -9.49 4.04 -7.69
CA MET A 159 -9.70 2.62 -7.38
C MET A 159 -10.75 2.44 -6.28
N VAL A 160 -10.58 3.17 -5.17
CA VAL A 160 -11.50 3.12 -4.02
C VAL A 160 -12.93 3.54 -4.41
N ARG A 161 -13.07 4.63 -5.18
CA ARG A 161 -14.39 5.09 -5.64
C ARG A 161 -15.06 4.15 -6.63
N TYR A 162 -14.29 3.44 -7.44
CA TYR A 162 -14.81 2.46 -8.39
C TYR A 162 -15.24 1.14 -7.72
N SER A 163 -14.62 0.76 -6.61
CA SER A 163 -14.81 -0.52 -5.95
C SER A 163 -16.28 -0.85 -5.61
N PRO A 164 -17.11 0.07 -5.09
CA PRO A 164 -18.53 -0.18 -4.87
C PRO A 164 -19.34 -0.47 -6.16
N GLU A 165 -18.92 0.06 -7.29
CA GLU A 165 -19.61 -0.16 -8.59
C GLU A 165 -19.52 -1.64 -9.01
N ILE A 166 -18.48 -2.33 -8.58
CA ILE A 166 -18.26 -3.76 -8.80
C ILE A 166 -18.50 -4.61 -7.54
N ASN A 167 -19.16 -4.06 -6.49
CA ASN A 167 -19.38 -4.72 -5.19
C ASN A 167 -18.08 -5.21 -4.51
N ASP A 168 -16.96 -4.51 -4.73
CA ASP A 168 -15.60 -4.89 -4.33
C ASP A 168 -15.14 -6.25 -4.93
N GLU A 169 -15.75 -6.67 -6.03
CA GLU A 169 -15.40 -7.92 -6.74
C GLU A 169 -14.27 -7.69 -7.73
N TRP A 170 -13.08 -7.44 -7.20
CA TRP A 170 -11.87 -7.30 -7.99
C TRP A 170 -11.37 -8.65 -8.52
N CYS A 171 -10.66 -8.63 -9.63
CA CYS A 171 -9.93 -9.79 -10.14
C CYS A 171 -8.47 -9.44 -10.44
N GLY A 172 -7.61 -10.43 -10.29
CA GLY A 172 -6.19 -10.34 -10.61
C GLY A 172 -5.82 -11.11 -11.89
N LEU A 173 -4.59 -11.59 -11.95
CA LEU A 173 -4.05 -12.31 -13.09
C LEU A 173 -4.96 -13.48 -13.51
N TYR A 174 -5.22 -13.61 -14.80
CA TYR A 174 -6.13 -14.60 -15.40
C TYR A 174 -7.58 -14.51 -14.91
N ASP A 175 -8.03 -13.33 -14.53
CA ASP A 175 -9.36 -13.07 -13.98
C ASP A 175 -9.68 -13.87 -12.71
N GLU A 176 -8.65 -14.34 -11.98
CA GLU A 176 -8.82 -14.98 -10.67
C GLU A 176 -9.40 -13.98 -9.67
N PRO A 177 -10.40 -14.37 -8.88
CA PRO A 177 -11.00 -13.47 -7.89
C PRO A 177 -9.96 -12.97 -6.89
N TYR A 178 -10.00 -11.66 -6.60
CA TYR A 178 -9.16 -11.04 -5.58
C TYR A 178 -9.88 -11.04 -4.24
N ASP A 179 -9.23 -11.52 -3.19
CA ASP A 179 -9.85 -11.63 -1.88
C ASP A 179 -10.16 -10.26 -1.28
N LYS A 180 -11.41 -10.02 -0.91
CA LYS A 180 -11.85 -8.73 -0.35
C LYS A 180 -11.10 -8.35 0.93
N LYS A 181 -10.71 -9.31 1.77
CA LYS A 181 -9.94 -9.03 2.98
C LYS A 181 -8.52 -8.62 2.64
N VAL A 182 -7.92 -9.21 1.61
CA VAL A 182 -6.61 -8.80 1.09
C VAL A 182 -6.71 -7.38 0.57
N TYR A 183 -7.71 -7.06 -0.25
CA TYR A 183 -7.95 -5.71 -0.76
C TYR A 183 -7.98 -4.65 0.35
N PHE A 184 -8.76 -4.89 1.43
CA PHE A 184 -8.80 -3.95 2.56
C PHE A 184 -7.46 -3.86 3.32
N GLY A 185 -6.70 -4.95 3.36
CA GLY A 185 -5.33 -4.96 3.90
C GLY A 185 -4.39 -4.09 3.07
N ASP A 186 -4.45 -4.21 1.74
CA ASP A 186 -3.63 -3.42 0.83
C ASP A 186 -3.94 -1.92 0.93
N LEU A 187 -5.22 -1.53 1.12
CA LEU A 187 -5.59 -0.13 1.35
C LEU A 187 -4.90 0.44 2.61
N GLN A 188 -4.74 -0.38 3.67
CA GLN A 188 -4.02 0.01 4.88
C GLN A 188 -2.50 0.09 4.66
N ASP A 189 -1.94 -0.85 3.92
CA ASP A 189 -0.51 -0.84 3.58
C ASP A 189 -0.16 0.41 2.74
N TYR A 190 -1.02 0.79 1.79
CA TYR A 190 -0.86 2.05 1.04
C TYR A 190 -0.98 3.28 1.93
N PHE A 191 -1.93 3.29 2.89
CA PHE A 191 -2.03 4.41 3.84
C PHE A 191 -0.73 4.57 4.64
N ALA A 192 -0.19 3.48 5.16
CA ALA A 192 1.06 3.50 5.93
C ALA A 192 2.25 3.98 5.08
N GLU A 193 2.33 3.57 3.80
CA GLU A 193 3.40 3.98 2.89
C GLU A 193 3.31 5.46 2.51
N ILE A 194 2.10 5.96 2.24
CA ILE A 194 1.86 7.37 1.94
C ILE A 194 2.18 8.23 3.18
N LEU A 195 1.74 7.81 4.36
CA LEU A 195 1.97 8.52 5.61
C LEU A 195 3.47 8.64 5.93
N ASP A 196 4.26 7.58 5.70
CA ASP A 196 5.71 7.60 5.90
C ASP A 196 6.43 8.52 4.90
N ALA A 197 5.85 8.67 3.71
CA ALA A 197 6.41 9.49 2.64
C ALA A 197 5.97 10.96 2.68
N ASP A 198 4.87 11.27 3.37
CA ASP A 198 4.27 12.61 3.39
C ASP A 198 5.16 13.63 4.11
N ASP A 199 5.02 14.88 3.72
CA ASP A 199 5.61 16.01 4.40
C ASP A 199 4.81 16.38 5.67
N GLU A 200 5.26 17.39 6.42
CA GLU A 200 4.62 17.84 7.68
C GLU A 200 3.15 18.22 7.54
N ASP A 201 2.70 18.58 6.33
CA ASP A 201 1.31 18.97 6.06
C ASP A 201 0.35 17.80 5.86
N LEU A 202 0.87 16.58 5.71
CA LEU A 202 0.14 15.31 5.52
C LEU A 202 -0.91 15.38 4.40
N SER A 203 -0.63 16.12 3.32
CA SER A 203 -1.62 16.42 2.28
C SER A 203 -2.09 15.18 1.51
N ASN A 204 -1.17 14.27 1.16
CA ASN A 204 -1.49 13.03 0.47
C ASN A 204 -2.26 12.06 1.37
N SER A 205 -1.81 11.87 2.62
CA SER A 205 -2.49 11.03 3.61
C SER A 205 -3.91 11.49 3.88
N LYS A 206 -4.11 12.81 4.04
CA LYS A 206 -5.45 13.39 4.23
C LYS A 206 -6.35 13.22 3.02
N ALA A 207 -5.82 13.43 1.82
CA ALA A 207 -6.58 13.26 0.59
C ALA A 207 -7.03 11.80 0.44
N TYR A 208 -6.13 10.84 0.67
CA TYR A 208 -6.44 9.43 0.58
C TYR A 208 -7.44 8.98 1.64
N THR A 209 -7.20 9.30 2.91
CA THR A 209 -8.08 8.92 4.03
C THR A 209 -9.48 9.52 3.89
N SER A 210 -9.60 10.75 3.38
CA SER A 210 -10.90 11.36 3.09
C SER A 210 -11.73 10.51 2.12
N VAL A 211 -11.11 9.93 1.10
CA VAL A 211 -11.80 9.04 0.15
C VAL A 211 -12.15 7.70 0.80
N LEU A 212 -11.27 7.15 1.62
CA LEU A 212 -11.56 5.90 2.35
C LEU A 212 -12.77 6.04 3.26
N VAL A 213 -12.86 7.11 4.03
CA VAL A 213 -14.00 7.39 4.91
C VAL A 213 -15.26 7.75 4.12
N GLU A 214 -15.14 8.45 2.98
CA GLU A 214 -16.27 8.76 2.10
C GLU A 214 -16.94 7.47 1.57
N VAL A 215 -16.13 6.53 1.08
CA VAL A 215 -16.61 5.32 0.39
C VAL A 215 -16.95 4.21 1.39
N TYR A 216 -16.13 4.01 2.41
CA TYR A 216 -16.27 2.96 3.41
C TYR A 216 -16.54 3.55 4.79
N ASN A 217 -17.63 4.29 4.89
CA ASN A 217 -18.01 5.06 6.08
C ASN A 217 -18.40 4.22 7.31
N ASP A 218 -18.42 2.91 7.18
CA ASP A 218 -18.65 1.94 8.26
C ASP A 218 -17.39 1.15 8.65
N ASN A 219 -16.23 1.52 8.10
CA ASN A 219 -14.97 0.87 8.41
C ASN A 219 -14.27 1.56 9.59
N ALA A 220 -14.13 0.82 10.71
CA ALA A 220 -13.52 1.33 11.93
C ALA A 220 -12.07 1.79 11.76
N ILE A 221 -11.29 1.09 10.92
CA ILE A 221 -9.87 1.37 10.73
C ILE A 221 -9.70 2.72 10.02
N PHE A 222 -10.48 2.98 8.96
CA PHE A 222 -10.37 4.23 8.22
C PHE A 222 -10.78 5.46 9.04
N HIS A 223 -11.78 5.32 9.94
CA HIS A 223 -12.08 6.35 10.93
C HIS A 223 -10.96 6.55 11.95
N ALA A 224 -10.27 5.47 12.36
CA ALA A 224 -9.12 5.59 13.25
C ALA A 224 -7.94 6.29 12.57
N ASP A 225 -7.69 6.03 11.28
CA ASP A 225 -6.68 6.73 10.48
C ASP A 225 -7.00 8.22 10.32
N ALA A 226 -8.28 8.56 10.05
CA ALA A 226 -8.73 9.94 10.00
C ALA A 226 -8.51 10.66 11.36
N ALA A 227 -8.85 9.98 12.46
CA ALA A 227 -8.61 10.50 13.81
C ALA A 227 -7.12 10.75 14.09
N TYR A 228 -6.25 9.84 13.64
CA TYR A 228 -4.79 9.99 13.76
C TYR A 228 -4.29 11.25 13.03
N LEU A 229 -4.73 11.47 11.79
CA LEU A 229 -4.34 12.65 11.01
C LEU A 229 -4.85 13.96 11.64
N LEU A 230 -6.11 13.96 12.15
CA LEU A 230 -6.66 15.11 12.87
C LEU A 230 -5.87 15.41 14.15
N LEU A 231 -5.41 14.36 14.84
CA LEU A 231 -4.56 14.52 16.02
C LEU A 231 -3.20 15.13 15.69
N ALA A 232 -2.59 14.76 14.57
CA ALA A 232 -1.36 15.38 14.08
C ALA A 232 -1.53 16.88 13.81
N GLU A 233 -2.73 17.30 13.39
CA GLU A 233 -3.11 18.73 13.25
C GLU A 233 -3.54 19.40 14.56
N ASN A 234 -3.46 18.71 15.69
CA ASN A 234 -3.96 19.15 17.01
C ASN A 234 -5.47 19.45 17.06
N LYS A 235 -6.25 18.87 16.18
CA LYS A 235 -7.73 18.95 16.12
C LYS A 235 -8.35 17.88 17.03
N ILE A 236 -8.18 18.07 18.35
CA ILE A 236 -8.47 17.03 19.36
C ILE A 236 -9.95 16.63 19.37
N ASP A 237 -10.86 17.59 19.26
CA ASP A 237 -12.31 17.32 19.34
C ASP A 237 -12.78 16.52 18.13
N GLU A 238 -12.34 16.89 16.94
CA GLU A 238 -12.64 16.19 15.69
C GLU A 238 -12.03 14.77 15.71
N ALA A 239 -10.81 14.60 16.21
CA ALA A 239 -10.18 13.29 16.39
C ALA A 239 -10.98 12.38 17.34
N ILE A 240 -11.51 12.93 18.45
CA ILE A 240 -12.38 12.20 19.37
C ILE A 240 -13.66 11.74 18.67
N ASP A 241 -14.25 12.58 17.82
CA ASP A 241 -15.48 12.23 17.12
C ASP A 241 -15.23 11.12 16.09
N GLU A 242 -14.13 11.14 15.38
CA GLU A 242 -13.72 10.05 14.47
C GLU A 242 -13.41 8.74 15.23
N TYR A 243 -12.69 8.78 16.35
CA TYR A 243 -12.50 7.58 17.19
C TYR A 243 -13.81 7.04 17.79
N LYS A 244 -14.80 7.89 18.09
CA LYS A 244 -16.12 7.41 18.50
C LYS A 244 -16.84 6.70 17.37
N LEU A 245 -16.73 7.19 16.13
CA LEU A 245 -17.25 6.48 14.96
C LEU A 245 -16.55 5.14 14.79
N ALA A 246 -15.22 5.11 14.85
CA ALA A 246 -14.44 3.87 14.83
C ALA A 246 -14.93 2.88 15.90
N SER A 247 -15.13 3.33 17.15
CA SER A 247 -15.63 2.47 18.24
C SER A 247 -17.06 1.99 18.06
N LYS A 248 -17.87 2.65 17.24
CA LYS A 248 -19.22 2.21 16.88
C LYS A 248 -19.17 1.04 15.89
N TYR A 249 -18.20 1.05 14.94
CA TYR A 249 -18.08 0.04 13.90
C TYR A 249 -17.24 -1.16 14.36
N ASP A 250 -16.20 -0.96 15.20
CA ASP A 250 -15.55 -2.03 15.94
C ASP A 250 -15.58 -1.74 17.46
N PRO A 251 -16.61 -2.21 18.17
CA PRO A 251 -16.75 -1.98 19.62
C PRO A 251 -15.81 -2.85 20.46
N THR A 252 -14.95 -3.66 19.85
CA THR A 252 -14.03 -4.58 20.53
C THR A 252 -12.56 -4.22 20.36
N ASP A 253 -12.25 -3.28 19.49
CA ASP A 253 -10.88 -2.79 19.30
C ASP A 253 -10.43 -1.98 20.51
N TYR A 254 -9.48 -2.53 21.25
CA TYR A 254 -8.97 -1.92 22.47
C TYR A 254 -8.08 -0.69 22.21
N LEU A 255 -7.44 -0.59 21.01
CA LEU A 255 -6.59 0.54 20.66
C LEU A 255 -7.43 1.81 20.42
N ILE A 256 -8.60 1.69 19.83
CA ILE A 256 -9.55 2.80 19.66
C ILE A 256 -9.91 3.39 21.04
N TYR A 257 -10.24 2.53 22.01
CA TYR A 257 -10.55 3.00 23.36
C TYR A 257 -9.33 3.55 24.11
N GLN A 258 -8.14 3.04 23.85
CA GLN A 258 -6.91 3.62 24.38
C GLN A 258 -6.74 5.06 23.91
N ASN A 259 -6.91 5.29 22.60
CA ASN A 259 -6.78 6.62 22.00
C ASN A 259 -7.85 7.58 22.54
N LEU A 260 -9.10 7.13 22.64
CA LEU A 260 -10.18 7.93 23.28
C LEU A 260 -9.85 8.28 24.74
N GLY A 261 -9.30 7.32 25.50
CA GLY A 261 -8.85 7.55 26.87
C GLY A 261 -7.73 8.59 26.95
N TYR A 262 -6.72 8.46 26.10
CA TYR A 262 -5.62 9.41 26.00
C TYR A 262 -6.09 10.83 25.64
N LEU A 263 -6.96 10.98 24.66
CA LEU A 263 -7.47 12.27 24.24
C LEU A 263 -8.37 12.92 25.30
N SER A 264 -9.19 12.12 26.00
CA SER A 264 -9.99 12.59 27.13
C SER A 264 -9.10 13.09 28.28
N GLU A 265 -8.01 12.38 28.60
CA GLU A 265 -7.03 12.83 29.59
C GLU A 265 -6.37 14.14 29.17
N ARG A 266 -5.97 14.30 27.91
CA ARG A 266 -5.40 15.56 27.37
C ARG A 266 -6.36 16.73 27.52
N LYS A 267 -7.67 16.50 27.41
CA LYS A 267 -8.72 17.53 27.62
C LYS A 267 -9.01 17.79 29.10
N GLY A 268 -8.48 17.00 30.01
CA GLY A 268 -8.78 17.08 31.44
C GLY A 268 -10.11 16.42 31.83
N ASP A 269 -10.77 15.72 30.92
CA ASP A 269 -11.96 14.90 31.19
C ASP A 269 -11.56 13.56 31.80
N ILE A 270 -11.27 13.61 33.10
CA ILE A 270 -10.76 12.45 33.84
C ILE A 270 -11.79 11.31 33.89
N ASP A 271 -13.07 11.63 33.94
CA ASP A 271 -14.12 10.62 34.01
C ASP A 271 -14.24 9.83 32.73
N SER A 272 -14.29 10.50 31.57
CA SER A 272 -14.27 9.86 30.26
C SER A 272 -12.97 9.09 30.03
N ALA A 273 -11.83 9.64 30.44
CA ALA A 273 -10.54 8.95 30.30
C ALA A 273 -10.53 7.59 31.03
N ILE A 274 -11.01 7.57 32.30
CA ILE A 274 -11.11 6.33 33.09
C ILE A 274 -12.09 5.33 32.44
N GLU A 275 -13.23 5.82 31.92
CA GLU A 275 -14.19 4.96 31.23
C GLU A 275 -13.57 4.28 30.00
N TYR A 276 -12.97 5.08 29.11
CA TYR A 276 -12.37 4.57 27.89
C TYR A 276 -11.18 3.64 28.15
N TYR A 277 -10.27 3.98 29.05
CA TYR A 277 -9.19 3.08 29.46
C TYR A 277 -9.72 1.77 30.08
N SER A 278 -10.85 1.82 30.78
CA SER A 278 -11.46 0.61 31.34
C SER A 278 -12.03 -0.29 30.22
N LYS A 279 -12.60 0.29 29.15
CA LYS A 279 -13.02 -0.46 27.96
C LYS A 279 -11.81 -1.04 27.21
N SER A 280 -10.76 -0.27 27.00
CA SER A 280 -9.51 -0.71 26.39
C SER A 280 -8.93 -1.92 27.14
N ARG A 281 -8.79 -1.84 28.48
CA ARG A 281 -8.34 -2.96 29.30
C ARG A 281 -9.25 -4.19 29.19
N LYS A 282 -10.57 -3.99 29.09
CA LYS A 282 -11.54 -5.09 28.98
C LYS A 282 -11.36 -5.89 27.68
N TYR A 283 -11.11 -5.23 26.57
CA TYR A 283 -11.07 -5.85 25.25
C TYR A 283 -9.69 -6.35 24.85
N SER A 284 -8.60 -5.84 25.45
CA SER A 284 -7.25 -6.39 25.22
C SER A 284 -7.12 -7.81 25.78
N THR A 285 -6.34 -8.64 25.09
CA THR A 285 -5.93 -9.97 25.54
C THR A 285 -4.51 -10.00 26.11
N ASP A 286 -3.78 -8.89 26.00
CA ASP A 286 -2.40 -8.75 26.47
C ASP A 286 -2.37 -8.34 27.96
N GLU A 287 -1.83 -9.19 28.82
CA GLU A 287 -1.78 -8.97 30.27
C GLU A 287 -0.80 -7.85 30.67
N GLU A 288 0.31 -7.68 29.96
CA GLU A 288 1.27 -6.60 30.22
C GLU A 288 0.63 -5.24 29.89
N TYR A 289 -0.02 -5.16 28.72
CA TYR A 289 -0.82 -4.00 28.34
C TYR A 289 -1.89 -3.67 29.37
N LYS A 290 -2.67 -4.65 29.84
CA LYS A 290 -3.70 -4.47 30.88
C LYS A 290 -3.13 -3.94 32.19
N ALA A 291 -1.95 -4.38 32.57
CA ALA A 291 -1.25 -3.89 33.76
C ALA A 291 -0.93 -2.39 33.60
N GLY A 292 -0.34 -1.99 32.48
CA GLY A 292 -0.04 -0.58 32.19
C GLY A 292 -1.28 0.32 32.18
N ILE A 293 -2.35 -0.12 31.53
CA ILE A 293 -3.64 0.62 31.53
C ILE A 293 -4.23 0.71 32.94
N THR A 294 -4.07 -0.33 33.77
CA THR A 294 -4.52 -0.31 35.17
C THR A 294 -3.77 0.75 35.99
N GLU A 295 -2.47 0.87 35.79
CA GLU A 295 -1.65 1.92 36.42
C GLU A 295 -2.11 3.33 35.99
N ALA A 296 -2.37 3.54 34.68
CA ALA A 296 -2.89 4.80 34.16
C ALA A 296 -4.22 5.16 34.82
N ILE A 297 -5.18 4.23 34.89
CA ILE A 297 -6.48 4.43 35.56
C ILE A 297 -6.28 4.79 37.03
N ASN A 298 -5.39 4.11 37.74
CA ASN A 298 -5.14 4.40 39.16
C ASN A 298 -4.49 5.77 39.36
N ALA A 299 -3.61 6.19 38.48
CA ALA A 299 -3.02 7.53 38.49
C ALA A 299 -4.09 8.62 38.29
N LEU A 300 -5.02 8.43 37.34
CA LEU A 300 -6.12 9.34 37.08
C LEU A 300 -7.08 9.44 38.26
N LYS A 301 -7.41 8.33 38.93
CA LYS A 301 -8.25 8.33 40.15
C LYS A 301 -7.64 9.09 41.31
N LYS A 302 -6.30 9.22 41.39
CA LYS A 302 -5.63 10.02 42.42
C LYS A 302 -5.64 11.53 42.11
N LYS A 303 -5.83 11.91 40.85
CA LYS A 303 -5.93 13.31 40.41
C LYS A 303 -7.34 13.88 40.59
N LYS A 304 -8.33 13.02 40.80
CA LYS A 304 -9.74 13.36 41.05
C LYS A 304 -10.00 13.63 42.53
#